data_7df6e7dfb5d505c8add60935c71b818e
#
_entry.id   7df6e7dfb5d505c8add60935c71b818e
#
_cell.length_a   1.000
_cell.length_b   1.000
_cell.length_c   1.000
_cell.angle_alpha   90.00
_cell.angle_beta   90.00
_cell.angle_gamma   90.00
#
_symmetry.space_group_name_H-M   'P 1'
#
loop_
_entity.id
_entity.type
_entity.pdbx_description
1 polymer ?
#
loop_
_entity_poly.entity_id
_entity_poly.type
_entity_poly.pdbx_seq_one_letter_code
_entity_poly.pdbx_strand_id
1 'polypeptide(L)'
;MNSGEKVAMRNYFESLPVYSEYFDEAIDAIIAAMDSGIRAEKGRVLLELGATNKDFWFLKDGFLKEMYRSPYSNEDSLFNMIPPSSIF
;
A
#
# COMPACT_ATOMS: atom_id res chain seq x y z
N MET A 1 0.93 1.75 15.14
CA MET A 1 2.11 1.19 14.43
C MET A 1 3.28 1.05 15.38
N ASN A 2 4.06 -0.02 15.24
CA ASN A 2 5.29 -0.20 15.99
C ASN A 2 6.45 0.61 15.35
N SER A 3 7.59 0.66 16.04
CA SER A 3 8.75 1.43 15.60
C SER A 3 9.28 0.97 14.23
N GLY A 4 9.31 -0.35 13.98
CA GLY A 4 9.78 -0.88 12.71
C GLY A 4 8.89 -0.50 11.54
N GLU A 5 7.59 -0.48 11.74
CA GLU A 5 6.64 -0.04 10.72
C GLU A 5 6.79 1.44 10.42
N LYS A 6 6.97 2.27 11.46
CA LYS A 6 7.19 3.70 11.29
C LYS A 6 8.47 4.00 10.52
N VAL A 7 9.54 3.28 10.82
CA VAL A 7 10.82 3.41 10.10
C VAL A 7 10.66 3.03 8.62
N ALA A 8 9.97 1.93 8.34
CA ALA A 8 9.73 1.49 6.97
C ALA A 8 8.93 2.54 6.17
N MET A 9 7.91 3.12 6.77
CA MET A 9 7.11 4.19 6.16
C MET A 9 7.97 5.42 5.86
N ARG A 10 8.77 5.84 6.84
CA ARG A 10 9.64 7.00 6.67
C ARG A 10 10.65 6.76 5.56
N ASN A 11 11.28 5.60 5.54
CA ASN A 11 12.23 5.25 4.48
C ASN A 11 11.58 5.28 3.10
N TYR A 12 10.34 4.82 2.98
CA TYR A 12 9.60 4.90 1.73
C TYR A 12 9.46 6.35 1.25
N PHE A 13 8.99 7.24 2.12
CA PHE A 13 8.80 8.65 1.75
C PHE A 13 10.12 9.34 1.40
N GLU A 14 11.17 9.07 2.17
CA GLU A 14 12.48 9.66 1.93
C GLU A 14 13.14 9.16 0.65
N SER A 15 12.72 7.99 0.15
CA SER A 15 13.22 7.43 -1.11
C SER A 15 12.58 8.02 -2.36
N LEU A 16 11.49 8.76 -2.22
CA LEU A 16 10.79 9.35 -3.36
C LEU A 16 11.61 10.47 -3.99
N PRO A 17 11.66 10.57 -5.33
CA PRO A 17 12.43 11.62 -6.01
C PRO A 17 12.03 13.04 -5.64
N VAL A 18 10.78 13.25 -5.24
CA VAL A 18 10.25 14.56 -4.85
C VAL A 18 10.48 14.89 -3.39
N TYR A 19 11.09 13.97 -2.60
CA TYR A 19 11.30 14.19 -1.19
C TYR A 19 12.23 15.38 -0.93
N SER A 20 11.89 16.16 0.09
CA SER A 20 12.78 17.13 0.70
C SER A 20 12.41 17.29 2.17
N GLU A 21 13.30 17.86 2.96
CA GLU A 21 13.06 18.12 4.40
C GLU A 21 11.81 18.98 4.63
N TYR A 22 11.40 19.74 3.63
CA TYR A 22 10.19 20.54 3.68
C TYR A 22 8.93 19.71 3.93
N PHE A 23 8.93 18.43 3.56
CA PHE A 23 7.79 17.54 3.73
C PHE A 23 7.82 16.72 5.02
N ASP A 24 8.86 16.83 5.85
CA ASP A 24 9.00 15.99 7.04
C ASP A 24 7.83 16.12 8.01
N GLU A 25 7.31 17.32 8.20
CA GLU A 25 6.16 17.54 9.08
C GLU A 25 4.90 16.84 8.54
N ALA A 26 4.68 16.92 7.24
CA ALA A 26 3.55 16.23 6.60
C ALA A 26 3.71 14.70 6.68
N ILE A 27 4.92 14.20 6.51
CA ILE A 27 5.23 12.77 6.63
C ILE A 27 4.95 12.29 8.06
N ASP A 28 5.39 13.05 9.07
CA ASP A 28 5.11 12.74 10.46
C ASP A 28 3.61 12.67 10.75
N ALA A 29 2.85 13.59 10.20
CA ALA A 29 1.40 13.61 10.36
C ALA A 29 0.73 12.38 9.72
N ILE A 30 1.19 11.96 8.54
CA ILE A 30 0.69 10.77 7.85
C ILE A 30 0.99 9.52 8.68
N ILE A 31 2.22 9.37 9.15
CA ILE A 31 2.64 8.22 9.95
C ILE A 31 1.84 8.15 11.26
N ALA A 32 1.63 9.30 11.90
CA ALA A 32 0.86 9.36 13.15
C ALA A 32 -0.61 8.99 12.96
N ALA A 33 -1.17 9.22 11.78
CA ALA A 33 -2.57 8.90 11.47
C ALA A 33 -2.78 7.45 11.07
N MET A 34 -1.73 6.68 10.81
CA MET A 34 -1.87 5.30 10.37
C MET A 34 -2.14 4.35 11.53
N ASP A 35 -3.07 3.43 11.30
CA ASP A 35 -3.39 2.37 12.25
C ASP A 35 -2.30 1.29 12.28
N SER A 36 -2.39 0.42 13.27
CA SER A 36 -1.51 -0.75 13.35
C SER A 36 -1.69 -1.63 12.12
N GLY A 37 -0.57 -2.24 11.69
CA GLY A 37 -0.57 -3.12 10.54
C GLY A 37 -1.39 -4.38 10.75
N ILE A 38 -1.85 -4.94 9.66
CA ILE A 38 -2.50 -6.25 9.64
C ILE A 38 -1.63 -7.24 8.86
N ARG A 39 -1.74 -8.50 9.21
CA ARG A 39 -1.10 -9.58 8.48
C ARG A 39 -2.15 -10.26 7.60
N ALA A 40 -1.93 -10.27 6.30
CA ALA A 40 -2.82 -10.94 5.37
C ALA A 40 -2.21 -12.28 4.94
N GLU A 41 -2.97 -13.35 5.10
CA GLU A 41 -2.58 -14.67 4.63
C GLU A 41 -2.66 -14.74 3.10
N LYS A 42 -1.89 -15.67 2.53
CA LYS A 42 -1.93 -15.92 1.09
C LYS A 42 -3.36 -16.18 0.62
N GLY A 43 -3.76 -15.49 -0.42
CA GLY A 43 -5.10 -15.61 -1.00
C GLY A 43 -6.15 -14.70 -0.39
N ARG A 44 -5.82 -13.94 0.66
CA ARG A 44 -6.76 -12.97 1.22
C ARG A 44 -7.02 -11.82 0.26
N VAL A 45 -8.28 -11.52 0.04
CA VAL A 45 -8.70 -10.37 -0.75
C VAL A 45 -8.79 -9.15 0.16
N LEU A 46 -8.02 -8.09 -0.13
CA LEU A 46 -8.05 -6.84 0.63
C LEU A 46 -9.09 -5.88 0.09
N LEU A 47 -9.32 -5.90 -1.22
CA LEU A 47 -10.30 -5.05 -1.90
C LEU A 47 -10.95 -5.86 -3.01
N GLU A 48 -12.25 -5.99 -2.96
CA GLU A 48 -13.02 -6.73 -3.97
C GLU A 48 -13.04 -5.97 -5.30
N LEU A 49 -13.10 -6.73 -6.41
CA LEU A 49 -13.27 -6.15 -7.73
C LEU A 49 -14.55 -5.32 -7.79
N GLY A 50 -14.43 -4.13 -8.35
CA GLY A 50 -15.54 -3.19 -8.44
C GLY A 50 -15.80 -2.35 -7.20
N ALA A 51 -15.15 -2.65 -6.09
CA ALA A 51 -15.26 -1.83 -4.88
C ALA A 51 -14.41 -0.56 -5.01
N THR A 52 -14.84 0.51 -4.36
CA THR A 52 -14.07 1.75 -4.29
C THR A 52 -13.08 1.68 -3.16
N ASN A 53 -11.80 1.92 -3.46
CA ASN A 53 -10.78 2.03 -2.43
C ASN A 53 -10.87 3.41 -1.78
N LYS A 54 -11.18 3.43 -0.48
CA LYS A 54 -11.31 4.67 0.31
C LYS A 54 -10.12 4.90 1.24
N ASP A 55 -9.16 3.97 1.27
CA ASP A 55 -8.06 3.96 2.20
C ASP A 55 -6.73 3.97 1.45
N PHE A 56 -5.70 4.44 2.15
CA PHE A 56 -4.32 4.25 1.72
C PHE A 56 -3.72 3.07 2.47
N TRP A 57 -2.95 2.27 1.76
CA TRP A 57 -2.29 1.09 2.28
C TRP A 57 -0.79 1.18 2.04
N PHE A 58 -0.01 0.77 3.00
CA PHE A 58 1.43 0.59 2.84
C PHE A 58 1.76 -0.89 2.96
N LEU A 59 2.35 -1.45 1.92
CA LEU A 59 2.80 -2.82 1.91
C LEU A 59 4.22 -2.90 2.48
N LYS A 60 4.36 -3.44 3.68
CA LYS A 60 5.66 -3.60 4.32
C LYS A 60 6.43 -4.79 3.75
N ASP A 61 5.79 -5.96 3.71
CA ASP A 61 6.38 -7.22 3.28
C ASP A 61 5.44 -7.95 2.33
N GLY A 62 6.02 -8.81 1.50
CA GLY A 62 5.27 -9.64 0.57
C GLY A 62 4.92 -8.92 -0.73
N PHE A 63 4.02 -9.53 -1.48
CA PHE A 63 3.55 -9.01 -2.76
C PHE A 63 2.03 -9.09 -2.80
N LEU A 64 1.41 -8.11 -3.44
CA LEU A 64 -0.01 -8.11 -3.72
C LEU A 64 -0.23 -8.21 -5.22
N LYS A 65 -1.30 -8.89 -5.60
CA LYS A 65 -1.76 -8.92 -6.98
C LYS A 65 -2.89 -7.93 -7.15
N GLU A 66 -2.80 -7.12 -8.17
CA GLU A 66 -3.90 -6.27 -8.62
C GLU A 66 -4.54 -6.93 -9.83
N MET A 67 -5.80 -7.30 -9.69
CA MET A 67 -6.53 -8.07 -10.69
C MET A 67 -7.48 -7.16 -11.47
N TYR A 68 -7.75 -7.54 -12.70
CA TYR A 68 -8.67 -6.87 -13.59
C TYR A 68 -9.66 -7.87 -14.14
N ARG A 69 -10.94 -7.49 -14.19
CA ARG A 69 -11.97 -8.32 -14.80
C ARG A 69 -12.39 -7.70 -16.13
N SER A 70 -12.22 -8.46 -17.21
CA SER A 70 -12.64 -8.03 -18.53
C SER A 70 -14.17 -7.95 -18.59
N PRO A 71 -14.74 -6.83 -19.08
CA PRO A 71 -16.18 -6.73 -19.28
C PRO A 71 -16.69 -7.63 -20.40
N TYR A 72 -15.79 -8.14 -21.24
CA TYR A 72 -16.14 -8.98 -22.40
C TYR A 72 -16.10 -10.47 -22.11
N SER A 73 -15.15 -10.92 -21.31
CA SER A 73 -14.97 -12.35 -21.02
C SER A 73 -15.38 -12.75 -19.61
N ASN A 74 -15.57 -11.79 -18.73
CA ASN A 74 -15.84 -12.01 -17.31
C ASN A 74 -14.77 -12.86 -16.60
N GLU A 75 -13.55 -12.87 -17.15
CA GLU A 75 -12.40 -13.55 -16.58
C GLU A 75 -11.50 -12.56 -15.85
N ASP A 76 -10.89 -13.05 -14.77
CA ASP A 76 -9.94 -12.26 -14.01
C ASP A 76 -8.54 -12.43 -14.60
N SER A 77 -7.85 -11.32 -14.79
CA SER A 77 -6.48 -11.30 -15.30
C SER A 77 -5.60 -10.48 -14.37
N LEU A 78 -4.33 -10.85 -14.30
CA LEU A 78 -3.34 -10.09 -13.55
C LEU A 78 -3.10 -8.76 -14.25
N PHE A 79 -3.36 -7.66 -13.54
CA PHE A 79 -3.10 -6.31 -14.05
C PHE A 79 -1.73 -5.82 -13.60
N ASN A 80 -1.40 -6.02 -12.33
CA ASN A 80 -0.17 -5.52 -11.76
C ASN A 80 0.24 -6.33 -10.53
N MET A 81 1.53 -6.24 -10.20
CA MET A 81 2.08 -6.76 -8.94
C MET A 81 2.54 -5.58 -8.10
N ILE A 82 2.10 -5.53 -6.86
CA ILE A 82 2.50 -4.48 -5.92
C ILE A 82 3.63 -5.05 -5.06
N PRO A 83 4.86 -4.53 -5.19
CA PRO A 83 6.01 -5.00 -4.43
C PRO A 83 5.99 -4.43 -3.00
N PRO A 84 6.82 -4.99 -2.09
CA PRO A 84 6.99 -4.40 -0.77
C PRO A 84 7.53 -2.98 -0.84
N SER A 85 7.28 -2.21 0.21
CA SER A 85 7.61 -0.79 0.31
C SER A 85 6.88 0.06 -0.73
N SER A 86 5.60 -0.22 -0.94
CA SER A 86 4.74 0.53 -1.85
C SER A 86 3.48 1.01 -1.13
N ILE A 87 2.98 2.15 -1.56
CA ILE A 87 1.65 2.67 -1.18
C ILE A 87 0.68 2.39 -2.33
N PHE A 88 -0.52 2.03 -1.95
CA PHE A 88 -1.57 1.78 -2.95
C PHE A 88 -2.95 2.12 -2.43
#